data_bd0a4ad6335121095f3b0d0d9f9cb117
#
_entry.id   bd0a4ad6335121095f3b0d0d9f9cb117
#
_cell.length_a   1.000
_cell.length_b   1.000
_cell.length_c   1.000
_cell.angle_alpha   90.00
_cell.angle_beta   90.00
_cell.angle_gamma   90.00
#
_symmetry.space_group_name_H-M   'P 1'
#
loop_
_entity.id
_entity.type
_entity.pdbx_description
1 polymer ?
#
loop_
_entity_poly.entity_id
_entity_poly.type
_entity_poly.pdbx_seq_one_letter_code
_entity_poly.pdbx_strand_id
1 'polypeptide(L)'
;MAQLAEVAQNFLAAAVAAPYLDRDEEHDLASRWRHEADEKAMHRLARAHMRLVIALAVRFRHYGLSLADLIQEGHVGLLEAAARFEPDRDVRFSTYASWWIRAAMQNYILHNWSIVRGGTSSAQKALFFNLRRIRAKLAQTGESASVSDTVCQIAEALGVSCSDVECMDARLSSPDLSLSTPIGEYDFFAARERTVTLIDDNPRPDEVAGLAIDRGRRIAWLKEALSALSERERKILCERRLTDDTATLEALGDRLGISKERVRQIETRAMEKLRVELTKRHPENAVEVMV
;
A
#
# COMPACT_ATOMS: atom_id res chain seq x y z
N MET A 1 6.80 7.50 -30.54
CA MET A 1 5.33 7.47 -30.71
C MET A 1 4.92 6.92 -32.08
N ALA A 2 5.44 7.43 -33.20
CA ALA A 2 5.11 6.93 -34.54
C ALA A 2 5.48 5.44 -34.75
N GLN A 3 6.67 5.02 -34.39
CA GLN A 3 7.10 3.61 -34.50
C GLN A 3 6.25 2.63 -33.69
N LEU A 4 5.79 3.01 -32.49
CA LEU A 4 4.89 2.17 -31.69
C LEU A 4 3.51 2.04 -32.32
N ALA A 5 3.02 3.10 -32.96
CA ALA A 5 1.75 3.06 -33.71
C ALA A 5 1.87 2.17 -34.96
N GLU A 6 3.00 2.19 -35.64
CA GLU A 6 3.27 1.37 -36.82
C GLU A 6 3.40 -0.13 -36.46
N VAL A 7 4.10 -0.45 -35.38
CA VAL A 7 4.18 -1.83 -34.84
C VAL A 7 2.81 -2.36 -34.46
N ALA A 8 1.98 -1.53 -33.80
CA ALA A 8 0.62 -1.90 -33.47
C ALA A 8 -0.26 -2.12 -34.69
N GLN A 9 -0.13 -1.30 -35.73
CA GLN A 9 -0.88 -1.46 -36.98
C GLN A 9 -0.48 -2.73 -37.75
N ASN A 10 0.82 -3.01 -37.86
CA ASN A 10 1.33 -4.23 -38.50
C ASN A 10 0.84 -5.48 -37.78
N PHE A 11 0.79 -5.43 -36.43
CA PHE A 11 0.29 -6.51 -35.61
C PHE A 11 -1.22 -6.73 -35.81
N LEU A 12 -2.01 -5.66 -35.85
CA LEU A 12 -3.44 -5.73 -36.12
C LEU A 12 -3.71 -6.29 -37.53
N ALA A 13 -2.96 -5.86 -38.53
CA ALA A 13 -3.07 -6.37 -39.91
C ALA A 13 -2.74 -7.88 -39.96
N ALA A 14 -1.68 -8.32 -39.29
CA ALA A 14 -1.31 -9.73 -39.20
C ALA A 14 -2.37 -10.57 -38.50
N ALA A 15 -2.99 -10.03 -37.45
CA ALA A 15 -4.06 -10.71 -36.71
C ALA A 15 -5.34 -10.86 -37.57
N VAL A 16 -5.68 -9.85 -38.36
CA VAL A 16 -6.83 -9.90 -39.29
C VAL A 16 -6.58 -10.85 -40.46
N ALA A 17 -5.35 -10.93 -40.94
CA ALA A 17 -4.96 -11.83 -42.04
C ALA A 17 -4.82 -13.30 -41.61
N ALA A 18 -4.73 -13.59 -40.33
CA ALA A 18 -4.56 -14.97 -39.85
C ALA A 18 -5.78 -15.84 -40.22
N PRO A 19 -5.57 -17.06 -40.73
CA PRO A 19 -6.67 -17.97 -41.08
C PRO A 19 -7.44 -18.43 -39.85
N TYR A 20 -8.71 -18.72 -40.03
CA TYR A 20 -9.49 -19.42 -39.02
C TYR A 20 -9.10 -20.90 -39.05
N LEU A 21 -9.02 -21.50 -37.88
CA LEU A 21 -8.83 -22.94 -37.72
C LEU A 21 -10.18 -23.63 -37.53
N ASP A 22 -10.34 -24.75 -38.24
CA ASP A 22 -11.44 -25.66 -37.95
C ASP A 22 -11.15 -26.47 -36.67
N ARG A 23 -12.16 -27.18 -36.15
CA ARG A 23 -12.06 -27.94 -34.91
C ARG A 23 -10.98 -29.04 -35.00
N ASP A 24 -10.93 -29.74 -36.15
CA ASP A 24 -10.00 -30.84 -36.37
C ASP A 24 -8.55 -30.32 -36.51
N GLU A 25 -8.36 -29.20 -37.21
CA GLU A 25 -7.05 -28.52 -37.32
C GLU A 25 -6.57 -28.00 -35.94
N GLU A 26 -7.49 -27.44 -35.14
CA GLU A 26 -7.20 -26.95 -33.78
C GLU A 26 -6.72 -28.11 -32.89
N HIS A 27 -7.44 -29.24 -32.96
CA HIS A 27 -7.12 -30.45 -32.22
C HIS A 27 -5.76 -31.05 -32.66
N ASP A 28 -5.49 -31.15 -33.97
CA ASP A 28 -4.22 -31.65 -34.52
C ASP A 28 -3.04 -30.77 -34.06
N LEU A 29 -3.15 -29.46 -34.19
CA LEU A 29 -2.08 -28.54 -33.78
C LEU A 29 -1.83 -28.62 -32.26
N ALA A 30 -2.89 -28.69 -31.46
CA ALA A 30 -2.77 -28.81 -30.01
C ALA A 30 -2.14 -30.15 -29.61
N SER A 31 -2.51 -31.26 -30.28
CA SER A 31 -1.96 -32.60 -30.04
C SER A 31 -0.46 -32.67 -30.38
N ARG A 32 -0.08 -32.10 -31.53
CA ARG A 32 1.36 -32.01 -31.94
C ARG A 32 2.17 -31.21 -30.95
N TRP A 33 1.64 -30.06 -30.48
CA TRP A 33 2.31 -29.32 -29.42
C TRP A 33 2.44 -30.13 -28.12
N ARG A 34 1.38 -30.83 -27.71
CA ARG A 34 1.33 -31.56 -26.44
C ARG A 34 2.24 -32.78 -26.42
N HIS A 35 2.29 -33.56 -27.51
CA HIS A 35 2.98 -34.85 -27.59
C HIS A 35 4.36 -34.74 -28.21
N GLU A 36 4.57 -33.84 -29.18
CA GLU A 36 5.79 -33.70 -29.95
C GLU A 36 6.58 -32.43 -29.59
N ALA A 37 6.05 -31.57 -28.74
CA ALA A 37 6.62 -30.27 -28.44
C ALA A 37 6.90 -29.40 -29.70
N ASP A 38 6.03 -29.51 -30.73
CA ASP A 38 6.18 -28.79 -31.99
C ASP A 38 5.86 -27.30 -31.80
N GLU A 39 6.89 -26.47 -31.63
CA GLU A 39 6.77 -25.01 -31.47
C GLU A 39 6.05 -24.35 -32.68
N LYS A 40 6.19 -24.91 -33.90
CA LYS A 40 5.52 -24.36 -35.08
C LYS A 40 4.01 -24.56 -35.00
N ALA A 41 3.58 -25.71 -34.49
CA ALA A 41 2.17 -26.00 -34.23
C ALA A 41 1.60 -25.02 -33.19
N MET A 42 2.31 -24.81 -32.07
CA MET A 42 1.91 -23.83 -31.04
C MET A 42 1.83 -22.41 -31.62
N HIS A 43 2.84 -21.97 -32.37
CA HIS A 43 2.82 -20.65 -32.99
C HIS A 43 1.67 -20.46 -33.98
N ARG A 44 1.33 -21.50 -34.76
CA ARG A 44 0.20 -21.48 -35.68
C ARG A 44 -1.13 -21.38 -34.91
N LEU A 45 -1.29 -22.13 -33.84
CA LEU A 45 -2.46 -22.08 -32.97
C LEU A 45 -2.61 -20.70 -32.33
N ALA A 46 -1.54 -20.14 -31.74
CA ALA A 46 -1.55 -18.80 -31.13
C ALA A 46 -1.88 -17.71 -32.15
N ARG A 47 -1.25 -17.77 -33.34
CA ARG A 47 -1.45 -16.77 -34.42
C ARG A 47 -2.90 -16.74 -34.89
N ALA A 48 -3.55 -17.89 -35.04
CA ALA A 48 -4.95 -17.97 -35.45
C ALA A 48 -5.91 -17.32 -34.41
N HIS A 49 -5.54 -17.30 -33.12
CA HIS A 49 -6.37 -16.76 -32.03
C HIS A 49 -6.00 -15.32 -31.63
N MET A 50 -5.07 -14.64 -32.34
CA MET A 50 -4.71 -13.25 -32.06
C MET A 50 -5.91 -12.29 -32.09
N ARG A 51 -6.89 -12.53 -32.97
CA ARG A 51 -8.13 -11.71 -33.02
C ARG A 51 -8.93 -11.77 -31.72
N LEU A 52 -8.94 -12.91 -31.05
CA LEU A 52 -9.61 -13.08 -29.76
C LEU A 52 -8.95 -12.20 -28.70
N VAL A 53 -7.61 -12.14 -28.69
CA VAL A 53 -6.86 -11.28 -27.75
C VAL A 53 -7.23 -9.82 -27.96
N ILE A 54 -7.23 -9.34 -29.23
CA ILE A 54 -7.57 -7.96 -29.57
C ILE A 54 -9.01 -7.63 -29.15
N ALA A 55 -9.97 -8.51 -29.45
CA ALA A 55 -11.36 -8.32 -29.09
C ALA A 55 -11.58 -8.23 -27.55
N LEU A 56 -10.81 -9.00 -26.79
CA LEU A 56 -10.84 -8.93 -25.33
C LEU A 56 -10.13 -7.67 -24.80
N ALA A 57 -8.98 -7.28 -25.38
CA ALA A 57 -8.25 -6.08 -24.98
C ALA A 57 -9.08 -4.79 -25.15
N VAL A 58 -9.82 -4.69 -26.26
CA VAL A 58 -10.72 -3.55 -26.51
C VAL A 58 -11.77 -3.37 -25.42
N ARG A 59 -12.23 -4.46 -24.76
CA ARG A 59 -13.18 -4.37 -23.64
C ARG A 59 -12.58 -3.73 -22.39
N PHE A 60 -11.25 -3.78 -22.23
CA PHE A 60 -10.52 -3.22 -21.11
C PHE A 60 -9.91 -1.83 -21.38
N ARG A 61 -10.14 -1.24 -22.57
CA ARG A 61 -9.55 0.07 -22.96
C ARG A 61 -9.88 1.22 -22.02
N HIS A 62 -10.99 1.14 -21.28
CA HIS A 62 -11.49 2.20 -20.40
C HIS A 62 -10.77 2.28 -19.03
N TYR A 63 -9.81 1.39 -18.78
CA TYR A 63 -8.99 1.45 -17.56
C TYR A 63 -7.81 2.43 -17.67
N GLY A 64 -7.64 3.13 -18.79
CA GLY A 64 -6.61 4.16 -18.97
C GLY A 64 -5.22 3.64 -19.30
N LEU A 65 -5.07 2.33 -19.51
CA LEU A 65 -3.80 1.71 -19.90
C LEU A 65 -3.65 1.64 -21.44
N SER A 66 -2.41 1.52 -21.90
CA SER A 66 -2.10 1.37 -23.33
C SER A 66 -2.76 0.09 -23.88
N LEU A 67 -3.50 0.25 -24.98
CA LEU A 67 -4.12 -0.91 -25.66
C LEU A 67 -3.06 -1.89 -26.18
N ALA A 68 -1.90 -1.37 -26.59
CA ALA A 68 -0.80 -2.20 -27.07
C ALA A 68 -0.27 -3.13 -25.97
N ASP A 69 -0.10 -2.59 -24.76
CA ASP A 69 0.37 -3.36 -23.62
C ASP A 69 -0.66 -4.41 -23.18
N LEU A 70 -1.95 -4.04 -23.16
CA LEU A 70 -3.03 -4.98 -22.90
C LEU A 70 -3.07 -6.14 -23.89
N ILE A 71 -2.79 -5.86 -25.19
CA ILE A 71 -2.71 -6.89 -26.21
C ILE A 71 -1.50 -7.81 -25.95
N GLN A 72 -0.34 -7.27 -25.59
CA GLN A 72 0.85 -8.08 -25.32
C GLN A 72 0.65 -8.98 -24.10
N GLU A 73 0.11 -8.44 -23.02
CA GLU A 73 -0.23 -9.23 -21.83
C GLU A 73 -1.29 -10.31 -22.14
N GLY A 74 -2.27 -9.97 -22.95
CA GLY A 74 -3.23 -10.95 -23.45
C GLY A 74 -2.59 -12.07 -24.26
N HIS A 75 -1.50 -11.77 -25.03
CA HIS A 75 -0.73 -12.78 -25.74
C HIS A 75 0.02 -13.71 -24.79
N VAL A 76 0.59 -13.18 -23.70
CA VAL A 76 1.21 -14.02 -22.66
C VAL A 76 0.16 -15.00 -22.12
N GLY A 77 -1.04 -14.52 -21.82
CA GLY A 77 -2.14 -15.38 -21.39
C GLY A 77 -2.57 -16.41 -22.45
N LEU A 78 -2.54 -16.06 -23.74
CA LEU A 78 -2.83 -16.98 -24.84
C LEU A 78 -1.77 -18.09 -24.94
N LEU A 79 -0.49 -17.76 -24.80
CA LEU A 79 0.60 -18.72 -24.81
C LEU A 79 0.55 -19.67 -23.58
N GLU A 80 0.22 -19.13 -22.41
CA GLU A 80 0.00 -19.96 -21.22
C GLU A 80 -1.19 -20.92 -21.41
N ALA A 81 -2.26 -20.46 -22.05
CA ALA A 81 -3.39 -21.31 -22.40
C ALA A 81 -2.95 -22.43 -23.36
N ALA A 82 -2.19 -22.11 -24.42
CA ALA A 82 -1.68 -23.09 -25.37
C ALA A 82 -0.80 -24.15 -24.70
N ALA A 83 0.08 -23.73 -23.77
CA ALA A 83 0.96 -24.64 -23.03
C ALA A 83 0.22 -25.63 -22.13
N ARG A 84 -0.97 -25.25 -21.63
CA ARG A 84 -1.75 -26.07 -20.67
C ARG A 84 -3.01 -26.69 -21.25
N PHE A 85 -3.28 -26.45 -22.52
CA PHE A 85 -4.48 -26.98 -23.17
C PHE A 85 -4.41 -28.49 -23.33
N GLU A 86 -5.50 -29.18 -23.02
CA GLU A 86 -5.68 -30.61 -23.18
C GLU A 86 -6.65 -30.84 -24.36
N PRO A 87 -6.13 -31.30 -25.51
CA PRO A 87 -6.94 -31.46 -26.73
C PRO A 87 -8.05 -32.52 -26.59
N ASP A 88 -7.85 -33.51 -25.70
CA ASP A 88 -8.81 -34.62 -25.48
C ASP A 88 -10.09 -34.18 -24.81
N ARG A 89 -10.12 -32.98 -24.24
CA ARG A 89 -11.36 -32.42 -23.65
C ARG A 89 -12.27 -31.86 -24.74
N ASP A 90 -13.56 -32.13 -24.64
CA ASP A 90 -14.60 -31.65 -25.59
C ASP A 90 -14.87 -30.13 -25.44
N VAL A 91 -13.82 -29.30 -25.44
CA VAL A 91 -13.89 -27.85 -25.31
C VAL A 91 -13.02 -27.20 -26.38
N ARG A 92 -13.56 -26.17 -27.07
CA ARG A 92 -12.78 -25.38 -28.03
C ARG A 92 -11.65 -24.61 -27.34
N PHE A 93 -10.48 -24.58 -27.99
CA PHE A 93 -9.32 -23.83 -27.48
C PHE A 93 -9.64 -22.34 -27.23
N SER A 94 -10.44 -21.71 -28.12
CA SER A 94 -10.85 -20.32 -27.97
C SER A 94 -11.60 -20.05 -26.65
N THR A 95 -12.45 -21.01 -26.24
CA THR A 95 -13.18 -20.91 -24.95
C THR A 95 -12.22 -21.03 -23.77
N TYR A 96 -11.33 -22.00 -23.80
CA TYR A 96 -10.31 -22.16 -22.75
C TYR A 96 -9.34 -20.97 -22.69
N ALA A 97 -8.82 -20.54 -23.83
CA ALA A 97 -7.89 -19.43 -23.94
C ALA A 97 -8.51 -18.10 -23.45
N SER A 98 -9.79 -17.88 -23.68
CA SER A 98 -10.47 -16.66 -23.23
C SER A 98 -10.38 -16.40 -21.72
N TRP A 99 -10.32 -17.46 -20.91
CA TRP A 99 -10.13 -17.36 -19.46
C TRP A 99 -8.72 -16.91 -19.10
N TRP A 100 -7.72 -17.51 -19.72
CA TRP A 100 -6.31 -17.16 -19.49
C TRP A 100 -5.98 -15.74 -19.97
N ILE A 101 -6.43 -15.40 -21.15
CA ILE A 101 -6.25 -14.05 -21.72
C ILE A 101 -6.87 -12.99 -20.79
N ARG A 102 -8.10 -13.24 -20.31
CA ARG A 102 -8.78 -12.33 -19.39
C ARG A 102 -8.05 -12.23 -18.06
N ALA A 103 -7.60 -13.35 -17.51
CA ALA A 103 -6.87 -13.39 -16.25
C ALA A 103 -5.54 -12.60 -16.34
N ALA A 104 -4.77 -12.78 -17.43
CA ALA A 104 -3.54 -12.05 -17.67
C ALA A 104 -3.79 -10.54 -17.78
N MET A 105 -4.77 -10.11 -18.60
CA MET A 105 -5.12 -8.70 -18.73
C MET A 105 -5.60 -8.07 -17.43
N GLN A 106 -6.45 -8.78 -16.67
CA GLN A 106 -6.93 -8.30 -15.37
C GLN A 106 -5.80 -8.17 -14.35
N ASN A 107 -4.88 -9.11 -14.35
CA ASN A 107 -3.71 -9.04 -13.48
C ASN A 107 -2.82 -7.85 -13.84
N TYR A 108 -2.57 -7.63 -15.13
CA TYR A 108 -1.82 -6.48 -15.61
C TYR A 108 -2.48 -5.15 -15.21
N ILE A 109 -3.80 -5.01 -15.38
CA ILE A 109 -4.56 -3.82 -15.00
C ILE A 109 -4.40 -3.54 -13.51
N LEU A 110 -4.59 -4.53 -12.64
CA LEU A 110 -4.46 -4.36 -11.19
C LEU A 110 -3.08 -3.90 -10.73
N HIS A 111 -2.03 -4.26 -11.48
CA HIS A 111 -0.66 -3.89 -11.14
C HIS A 111 -0.26 -2.51 -11.67
N ASN A 112 -0.86 -2.07 -12.77
CA ASN A 112 -0.40 -0.89 -13.51
C ASN A 112 -1.43 0.25 -13.55
N TRP A 113 -2.63 0.06 -13.00
CA TRP A 113 -3.68 1.08 -12.99
C TRP A 113 -3.35 2.29 -12.11
N SER A 114 -2.65 2.08 -10.99
CA SER A 114 -2.21 3.12 -10.06
C SER A 114 -0.81 2.84 -9.56
N ILE A 115 -0.07 3.88 -9.19
CA ILE A 115 1.26 3.79 -8.57
C ILE A 115 1.18 3.02 -7.25
N VAL A 116 0.12 3.28 -6.47
CA VAL A 116 -0.17 2.53 -5.24
C VAL A 116 -0.93 1.27 -5.60
N ARG A 117 -0.28 0.14 -5.54
CA ARG A 117 -0.90 -1.15 -5.87
C ARG A 117 -2.14 -1.40 -5.03
N GLY A 118 -3.23 -1.73 -5.70
CA GLY A 118 -4.43 -2.25 -5.07
C GLY A 118 -4.17 -3.60 -4.41
N GLY A 119 -5.00 -3.99 -3.44
CA GLY A 119 -4.86 -5.28 -2.79
C GLY A 119 -5.02 -6.46 -3.74
N THR A 120 -4.38 -7.57 -3.40
CA THR A 120 -4.33 -8.79 -4.23
C THR A 120 -5.41 -9.81 -3.87
N SER A 121 -6.25 -9.53 -2.85
CA SER A 121 -7.30 -10.47 -2.43
C SER A 121 -8.37 -10.65 -3.50
N SER A 122 -9.03 -11.82 -3.52
CA SER A 122 -10.11 -12.13 -4.46
C SER A 122 -11.27 -11.14 -4.31
N ALA A 123 -11.58 -10.73 -3.09
CA ALA A 123 -12.61 -9.74 -2.77
C ALA A 123 -12.30 -8.37 -3.40
N GLN A 124 -11.06 -7.88 -3.25
CA GLN A 124 -10.62 -6.60 -3.81
C GLN A 124 -10.60 -6.63 -5.36
N LYS A 125 -10.21 -7.75 -5.97
CA LYS A 125 -10.31 -7.96 -7.42
C LYS A 125 -11.77 -7.90 -7.89
N ALA A 126 -12.65 -8.59 -7.20
CA ALA A 126 -14.08 -8.57 -7.52
C ALA A 126 -14.68 -7.17 -7.42
N LEU A 127 -14.33 -6.42 -6.35
CA LEU A 127 -14.72 -5.03 -6.18
C LEU A 127 -14.21 -4.15 -7.31
N PHE A 128 -12.91 -4.17 -7.61
CA PHE A 128 -12.29 -3.33 -8.63
C PHE A 128 -12.99 -3.43 -9.99
N PHE A 129 -13.28 -4.66 -10.44
CA PHE A 129 -13.89 -4.87 -11.76
C PHE A 129 -15.41 -4.74 -11.79
N ASN A 130 -16.11 -4.96 -10.68
CA ASN A 130 -17.57 -5.01 -10.67
C ASN A 130 -18.25 -3.79 -10.03
N LEU A 131 -17.57 -3.02 -9.16
CA LEU A 131 -18.15 -1.91 -8.39
C LEU A 131 -18.90 -0.93 -9.28
N ARG A 132 -18.26 -0.40 -10.32
CA ARG A 132 -18.87 0.58 -11.24
C ARG A 132 -20.08 0.00 -11.98
N ARG A 133 -19.99 -1.26 -12.41
CA ARG A 133 -21.09 -1.96 -13.12
C ARG A 133 -22.29 -2.18 -12.22
N ILE A 134 -22.08 -2.62 -10.98
CA ILE A 134 -23.16 -2.87 -10.01
C ILE A 134 -23.79 -1.53 -9.62
N ARG A 135 -23.01 -0.51 -9.35
CA ARG A 135 -23.52 0.85 -9.06
C ARG A 135 -24.37 1.39 -10.21
N ALA A 136 -23.93 1.26 -11.45
CA ALA A 136 -24.70 1.70 -12.61
C ALA A 136 -26.03 0.90 -12.74
N LYS A 137 -26.02 -0.39 -12.42
CA LYS A 137 -27.22 -1.23 -12.42
C LYS A 137 -28.21 -0.78 -11.33
N LEU A 138 -27.74 -0.54 -10.10
CA LEU A 138 -28.55 -0.06 -9.00
C LEU A 138 -29.17 1.31 -9.28
N ALA A 139 -28.40 2.23 -9.89
CA ALA A 139 -28.90 3.52 -10.29
C ALA A 139 -30.04 3.45 -11.33
N GLN A 140 -30.08 2.39 -12.16
CA GLN A 140 -31.15 2.17 -13.14
C GLN A 140 -32.44 1.57 -12.53
N THR A 141 -32.36 0.91 -11.39
CA THR A 141 -33.53 0.29 -10.71
C THR A 141 -34.43 1.32 -10.01
N GLY A 142 -34.01 2.60 -9.95
CA GLY A 142 -34.89 3.70 -9.53
C GLY A 142 -35.17 3.79 -8.02
N GLU A 143 -34.58 2.94 -7.23
CA GLU A 143 -34.63 3.08 -5.78
C GLU A 143 -33.67 4.21 -5.38
N SER A 144 -34.23 5.31 -4.88
CA SER A 144 -33.46 6.40 -4.27
C SER A 144 -32.87 5.93 -2.94
N ALA A 145 -31.97 4.95 -3.00
CA ALA A 145 -31.26 4.45 -1.84
C ALA A 145 -30.26 5.52 -1.37
N SER A 146 -30.12 5.68 -0.08
CA SER A 146 -29.04 6.51 0.48
C SER A 146 -27.67 5.95 0.01
N VAL A 147 -26.65 6.78 0.06
CA VAL A 147 -25.27 6.35 -0.30
C VAL A 147 -24.88 5.12 0.54
N SER A 148 -25.26 5.11 1.82
CA SER A 148 -25.03 3.99 2.74
C SER A 148 -25.74 2.70 2.29
N ASP A 149 -27.01 2.80 1.86
CA ASP A 149 -27.76 1.64 1.39
C ASP A 149 -27.16 1.05 0.11
N THR A 150 -26.68 1.90 -0.79
CA THR A 150 -26.00 1.47 -2.02
C THR A 150 -24.70 0.72 -1.70
N VAL A 151 -23.90 1.18 -0.72
CA VAL A 151 -22.69 0.51 -0.27
C VAL A 151 -23.02 -0.87 0.31
N CYS A 152 -24.04 -0.97 1.16
CA CYS A 152 -24.46 -2.25 1.74
C CYS A 152 -24.98 -3.23 0.69
N GLN A 153 -25.76 -2.79 -0.29
CA GLN A 153 -26.24 -3.62 -1.40
C GLN A 153 -25.08 -4.15 -2.27
N ILE A 154 -24.06 -3.32 -2.54
CA ILE A 154 -22.87 -3.75 -3.26
C ILE A 154 -22.07 -4.77 -2.44
N ALA A 155 -21.94 -4.54 -1.14
CA ALA A 155 -21.23 -5.41 -0.21
C ALA A 155 -21.89 -6.81 -0.17
N GLU A 156 -23.22 -6.86 -0.09
CA GLU A 156 -24.00 -8.10 -0.11
C GLU A 156 -23.88 -8.82 -1.46
N ALA A 157 -23.99 -8.10 -2.58
CA ALA A 157 -23.90 -8.67 -3.92
C ALA A 157 -22.54 -9.30 -4.24
N LEU A 158 -21.47 -8.84 -3.61
CA LEU A 158 -20.09 -9.30 -3.82
C LEU A 158 -19.54 -10.15 -2.67
N GLY A 159 -20.29 -10.27 -1.55
CA GLY A 159 -19.85 -11.01 -0.37
C GLY A 159 -18.64 -10.39 0.33
N VAL A 160 -18.57 -9.05 0.41
CA VAL A 160 -17.46 -8.28 0.99
C VAL A 160 -17.96 -7.38 2.11
N SER A 161 -17.06 -6.80 2.91
CA SER A 161 -17.45 -5.84 3.95
C SER A 161 -17.83 -4.48 3.35
N CYS A 162 -18.73 -3.73 4.03
CA CYS A 162 -19.09 -2.35 3.63
C CYS A 162 -17.85 -1.44 3.64
N SER A 163 -16.96 -1.61 4.61
CA SER A 163 -15.69 -0.87 4.71
C SER A 163 -14.78 -1.09 3.49
N ASP A 164 -14.70 -2.32 2.96
CA ASP A 164 -13.93 -2.60 1.75
C ASP A 164 -14.51 -1.90 0.51
N VAL A 165 -15.85 -1.81 0.44
CA VAL A 165 -16.54 -1.10 -0.65
C VAL A 165 -16.25 0.39 -0.58
N GLU A 166 -16.36 1.01 0.60
CA GLU A 166 -16.05 2.44 0.81
C GLU A 166 -14.58 2.76 0.48
N CYS A 167 -13.65 1.94 0.96
CA CYS A 167 -12.24 2.09 0.67
C CYS A 167 -11.94 1.97 -0.83
N MET A 168 -12.54 1.01 -1.52
CA MET A 168 -12.36 0.84 -2.95
C MET A 168 -13.01 1.98 -3.75
N ASP A 169 -14.17 2.47 -3.30
CA ASP A 169 -14.84 3.59 -3.92
C ASP A 169 -14.02 4.87 -3.83
N ALA A 170 -13.47 5.17 -2.67
CA ALA A 170 -12.56 6.29 -2.48
C ALA A 170 -11.34 6.22 -3.43
N ARG A 171 -10.77 5.01 -3.63
CA ARG A 171 -9.67 4.80 -4.58
C ARG A 171 -10.06 4.99 -6.04
N LEU A 172 -11.26 4.55 -6.43
CA LEU A 172 -11.74 4.64 -7.81
C LEU A 172 -12.33 6.01 -8.17
N SER A 173 -12.49 6.89 -7.18
CA SER A 173 -13.11 8.20 -7.36
C SER A 173 -12.22 9.17 -8.14
N SER A 174 -10.91 9.08 -8.00
CA SER A 174 -9.96 9.95 -8.69
C SER A 174 -8.73 9.17 -9.19
N PRO A 175 -8.18 9.54 -10.35
CA PRO A 175 -6.91 9.02 -10.80
C PRO A 175 -5.75 9.59 -9.97
N ASP A 176 -4.58 8.96 -10.09
CA ASP A 176 -3.35 9.48 -9.50
C ASP A 176 -3.07 10.90 -10.00
N LEU A 177 -2.76 11.80 -9.07
CA LEU A 177 -2.48 13.20 -9.38
C LEU A 177 -0.96 13.43 -9.42
N SER A 178 -0.49 14.13 -10.44
CA SER A 178 0.91 14.53 -10.51
C SER A 178 1.21 15.62 -9.47
N LEU A 179 2.26 15.43 -8.69
CA LEU A 179 2.75 16.41 -7.72
C LEU A 179 3.39 17.62 -8.40
N SER A 180 3.88 17.46 -9.63
CA SER A 180 4.45 18.55 -10.44
C SER A 180 3.38 19.40 -11.15
N THR A 181 2.09 19.12 -10.93
CA THR A 181 1.04 19.94 -11.51
C THR A 181 1.02 21.30 -10.83
N PRO A 182 1.08 22.41 -11.59
CA PRO A 182 1.01 23.77 -11.03
C PRO A 182 -0.35 24.00 -10.35
N ILE A 183 -0.34 24.68 -9.21
CA ILE A 183 -1.53 25.12 -8.51
C ILE A 183 -1.79 26.58 -8.88
N GLY A 184 -2.87 26.84 -9.58
CA GLY A 184 -3.30 28.18 -9.96
C GLY A 184 -3.44 28.37 -11.48
N GLU A 185 -4.56 28.94 -11.91
CA GLU A 185 -4.91 29.13 -13.31
C GLU A 185 -4.34 30.42 -13.92
N TYR A 186 -3.82 31.37 -13.14
CA TYR A 186 -3.65 32.76 -13.60
C TYR A 186 -2.25 33.37 -13.52
N ASP A 187 -1.24 32.69 -12.94
CA ASP A 187 0.09 33.30 -12.81
C ASP A 187 1.20 32.40 -13.35
N PHE A 188 1.53 32.64 -14.63
CA PHE A 188 2.59 31.91 -15.35
C PHE A 188 3.98 32.04 -14.69
N PHE A 189 4.18 33.06 -13.84
CA PHE A 189 5.43 33.34 -13.13
C PHE A 189 5.45 32.87 -11.67
N ALA A 190 4.30 32.46 -11.10
CA ALA A 190 4.19 32.07 -9.69
C ALA A 190 3.50 30.71 -9.52
N ALA A 191 3.45 29.88 -10.56
CA ALA A 191 2.87 28.54 -10.49
C ALA A 191 3.69 27.67 -9.51
N ARG A 192 3.24 27.61 -8.27
CA ARG A 192 3.79 26.69 -7.28
C ARG A 192 3.35 25.27 -7.62
N GLU A 193 4.29 24.37 -7.69
CA GLU A 193 3.99 22.94 -7.81
C GLU A 193 3.23 22.45 -6.58
N ARG A 194 2.36 21.47 -6.75
CA ARG A 194 1.60 20.84 -5.65
C ARG A 194 2.53 20.25 -4.58
N THR A 195 3.74 19.84 -4.96
CA THR A 195 4.79 19.37 -4.05
C THR A 195 5.08 20.35 -2.90
N VAL A 196 5.02 21.67 -3.16
CA VAL A 196 5.32 22.71 -2.16
C VAL A 196 4.22 22.82 -1.07
N THR A 197 3.03 22.28 -1.32
CA THR A 197 1.94 22.27 -0.34
C THR A 197 1.95 21.09 0.60
N LEU A 198 2.81 20.09 0.34
CA LEU A 198 2.98 18.93 1.21
C LEU A 198 3.84 19.34 2.41
N ILE A 199 3.29 19.14 3.60
CA ILE A 199 3.97 19.39 4.86
C ILE A 199 4.67 18.10 5.26
N ASP A 200 5.94 18.20 5.63
CA ASP A 200 6.68 17.08 6.22
C ASP A 200 6.29 16.96 7.71
N ASP A 201 5.97 15.75 8.16
CA ASP A 201 5.64 15.45 9.57
C ASP A 201 6.88 15.42 10.47
N ASN A 202 8.07 15.44 9.90
CA ASN A 202 9.30 15.48 10.66
C ASN A 202 9.47 16.83 11.38
N PRO A 203 9.94 16.84 12.64
CA PRO A 203 10.18 18.06 13.37
C PRO A 203 11.27 18.88 12.67
N ARG A 204 11.17 20.19 12.75
CA ARG A 204 12.12 21.11 12.13
C ARG A 204 13.52 20.94 12.70
N PRO A 205 14.60 21.21 11.93
CA PRO A 205 15.97 21.09 12.41
C PRO A 205 16.26 21.96 13.64
N ASP A 206 15.66 23.15 13.75
CA ASP A 206 15.77 24.04 14.90
C ASP A 206 15.10 23.47 16.15
N GLU A 207 13.93 22.83 16.02
CA GLU A 207 13.24 22.12 17.10
C GLU A 207 14.06 20.93 17.59
N VAL A 208 14.61 20.12 16.68
CA VAL A 208 15.48 18.98 17.02
C VAL A 208 16.74 19.44 17.74
N ALA A 209 17.37 20.49 17.24
CA ALA A 209 18.56 21.06 17.86
C ALA A 209 18.23 21.67 19.24
N GLY A 210 17.11 22.39 19.36
CA GLY A 210 16.61 22.94 20.62
C GLY A 210 16.38 21.85 21.66
N LEU A 211 15.64 20.80 21.30
CA LEU A 211 15.39 19.65 22.20
C LEU A 211 16.69 18.94 22.62
N ALA A 212 17.65 18.80 21.71
CA ALA A 212 18.96 18.20 22.03
C ALA A 212 19.78 19.04 23.01
N ILE A 213 19.82 20.37 22.81
CA ILE A 213 20.49 21.32 23.70
C ILE A 213 19.81 21.32 25.08
N ASP A 214 18.49 21.41 25.13
CA ASP A 214 17.73 21.44 26.38
C ASP A 214 17.87 20.13 27.14
N ARG A 215 17.84 19.00 26.45
CA ARG A 215 18.13 17.69 27.07
C ARG A 215 19.53 17.66 27.67
N GLY A 216 20.52 18.16 26.95
CA GLY A 216 21.91 18.26 27.44
C GLY A 216 22.01 19.12 28.71
N ARG A 217 21.34 20.28 28.72
CA ARG A 217 21.29 21.20 29.86
C ARG A 217 20.57 20.53 31.06
N ARG A 218 19.39 19.92 30.84
CA ARG A 218 18.65 19.23 31.92
C ARG A 218 19.46 18.09 32.55
N ILE A 219 20.20 17.32 31.74
CA ILE A 219 21.10 16.27 32.25
C ILE A 219 22.23 16.86 33.06
N ALA A 220 22.85 17.97 32.63
CA ALA A 220 23.91 18.64 33.35
C ALA A 220 23.41 19.18 34.71
N TRP A 221 22.26 19.84 34.74
CA TRP A 221 21.62 20.34 35.96
C TRP A 221 21.27 19.22 36.92
N LEU A 222 20.72 18.11 36.44
CA LEU A 222 20.40 16.94 37.27
C LEU A 222 21.67 16.33 37.88
N LYS A 223 22.75 16.19 37.08
CA LYS A 223 24.04 15.68 37.57
C LYS A 223 24.60 16.57 38.69
N GLU A 224 24.52 17.88 38.52
CA GLU A 224 25.00 18.86 39.49
C GLU A 224 24.14 18.85 40.77
N ALA A 225 22.82 18.78 40.65
CA ALA A 225 21.93 18.68 41.79
C ALA A 225 22.11 17.33 42.56
N LEU A 226 22.35 16.23 41.84
CA LEU A 226 22.67 14.94 42.45
C LEU A 226 24.00 14.94 43.19
N SER A 227 24.97 15.80 42.83
CA SER A 227 26.24 15.93 43.56
C SER A 227 26.08 16.57 44.93
N ALA A 228 25.01 17.34 45.16
CA ALA A 228 24.70 17.94 46.47
C ALA A 228 24.07 16.93 47.45
N LEU A 229 23.68 15.75 47.03
CA LEU A 229 23.12 14.70 47.84
C LEU A 229 24.23 13.85 48.48
N SER A 230 23.95 13.29 49.70
CA SER A 230 24.85 12.29 50.29
C SER A 230 24.96 11.05 49.42
N GLU A 231 26.05 10.31 49.54
CA GLU A 231 26.31 9.10 48.74
C GLU A 231 25.19 8.05 48.85
N ARG A 232 24.63 7.90 50.06
CA ARG A 232 23.50 6.99 50.32
C ARG A 232 22.21 7.46 49.66
N GLU A 233 21.88 8.75 49.73
CA GLU A 233 20.71 9.35 49.10
C GLU A 233 20.81 9.24 47.59
N ARG A 234 21.96 9.54 47.01
CA ARG A 234 22.23 9.43 45.60
C ARG A 234 22.08 8.00 45.10
N LYS A 235 22.64 7.02 45.78
CA LYS A 235 22.55 5.60 45.44
C LYS A 235 21.11 5.12 45.38
N ILE A 236 20.32 5.44 46.42
CA ILE A 236 18.90 5.07 46.49
C ILE A 236 18.12 5.69 45.33
N LEU A 237 18.32 6.99 45.03
CA LEU A 237 17.66 7.67 43.91
C LEU A 237 18.05 7.10 42.55
N CYS A 238 19.33 6.86 42.33
CA CYS A 238 19.80 6.30 41.04
C CYS A 238 19.20 4.94 40.79
N GLU A 239 19.23 4.01 41.75
CA GLU A 239 18.74 2.64 41.61
C GLU A 239 17.21 2.56 41.56
N ARG A 240 16.49 3.58 42.08
CA ARG A 240 15.03 3.62 42.08
C ARG A 240 14.40 4.36 40.91
N ARG A 241 15.05 5.41 40.40
CA ARG A 241 14.43 6.38 39.49
C ARG A 241 15.21 6.62 38.22
N LEU A 242 16.51 6.33 38.18
CA LEU A 242 17.38 6.67 37.04
C LEU A 242 17.93 5.44 36.33
N THR A 243 17.54 4.25 36.76
CA THR A 243 17.91 2.98 36.10
C THR A 243 16.66 2.36 35.46
N ASP A 244 16.79 1.74 34.32
CA ASP A 244 15.70 1.07 33.59
C ASP A 244 15.10 -0.08 34.43
N ASP A 245 15.96 -0.83 35.15
CA ASP A 245 15.54 -1.83 36.14
C ASP A 245 15.41 -1.22 37.53
N THR A 246 14.21 -0.74 37.85
CA THR A 246 13.94 -0.12 39.16
C THR A 246 13.97 -1.11 40.30
N ALA A 247 14.91 -0.97 41.22
CA ALA A 247 15.00 -1.82 42.42
C ALA A 247 13.80 -1.60 43.35
N THR A 248 13.26 -2.67 43.95
CA THR A 248 12.18 -2.54 44.94
C THR A 248 12.69 -1.96 46.29
N LEU A 249 11.79 -1.34 47.08
CA LEU A 249 12.16 -0.78 48.38
C LEU A 249 12.70 -1.86 49.35
N GLU A 250 12.20 -3.09 49.22
CA GLU A 250 12.65 -4.24 50.01
C GLU A 250 14.06 -4.66 49.61
N ALA A 251 14.32 -4.86 48.31
CA ALA A 251 15.63 -5.24 47.81
C ALA A 251 16.73 -4.23 48.17
N LEU A 252 16.39 -2.92 48.16
CA LEU A 252 17.29 -1.85 48.60
C LEU A 252 17.49 -1.86 50.12
N GLY A 253 16.42 -2.13 50.89
CA GLY A 253 16.48 -2.29 52.34
C GLY A 253 17.44 -3.41 52.76
N ASP A 254 17.32 -4.58 52.16
CA ASP A 254 18.16 -5.74 52.40
C ASP A 254 19.63 -5.46 52.04
N ARG A 255 19.90 -4.81 50.91
CA ARG A 255 21.27 -4.45 50.50
C ARG A 255 21.93 -3.40 51.39
N LEU A 256 21.15 -2.47 51.92
CA LEU A 256 21.66 -1.37 52.76
C LEU A 256 21.55 -1.66 54.26
N GLY A 257 20.99 -2.79 54.66
CA GLY A 257 20.79 -3.18 56.06
C GLY A 257 19.80 -2.27 56.82
N ILE A 258 18.78 -1.73 56.13
CA ILE A 258 17.78 -0.83 56.71
C ILE A 258 16.34 -1.27 56.34
N SER A 259 15.37 -0.84 57.12
CA SER A 259 13.97 -1.17 56.87
C SER A 259 13.45 -0.50 55.60
N LYS A 260 12.48 -1.15 54.94
CA LYS A 260 11.76 -0.62 53.77
C LYS A 260 11.24 0.81 53.98
N GLU A 261 10.66 1.06 55.13
CA GLU A 261 10.14 2.38 55.50
C GLU A 261 11.26 3.42 55.62
N ARG A 262 12.43 3.00 56.11
CA ARG A 262 13.59 3.90 56.16
C ARG A 262 14.13 4.25 54.79
N VAL A 263 14.13 3.32 53.85
CA VAL A 263 14.48 3.60 52.43
C VAL A 263 13.51 4.63 51.85
N ARG A 264 12.19 4.48 52.07
CA ARG A 264 11.16 5.42 51.60
C ARG A 264 11.37 6.82 52.21
N GLN A 265 11.68 6.92 53.52
CA GLN A 265 11.97 8.21 54.13
C GLN A 265 13.20 8.90 53.55
N ILE A 266 14.26 8.14 53.25
CA ILE A 266 15.48 8.67 52.63
C ILE A 266 15.16 9.12 51.21
N GLU A 267 14.44 8.32 50.40
CA GLU A 267 14.00 8.66 49.03
C GLU A 267 13.23 9.99 49.04
N THR A 268 12.23 10.14 49.91
CA THR A 268 11.41 11.35 49.98
C THR A 268 12.25 12.57 50.35
N ARG A 269 13.11 12.46 51.37
CA ARG A 269 14.03 13.57 51.72
C ARG A 269 15.04 13.92 50.61
N ALA A 270 15.54 12.92 49.91
CA ALA A 270 16.45 13.12 48.82
C ALA A 270 15.77 13.83 47.65
N MET A 271 14.52 13.48 47.33
CA MET A 271 13.72 14.17 46.31
C MET A 271 13.41 15.63 46.68
N GLU A 272 13.06 15.90 47.95
CA GLU A 272 12.87 17.26 48.43
C GLU A 272 14.14 18.12 48.32
N LYS A 273 15.29 17.57 48.76
CA LYS A 273 16.58 18.25 48.59
C LYS A 273 16.91 18.53 47.11
N LEU A 274 16.73 17.53 46.26
CA LEU A 274 16.97 17.66 44.81
C LEU A 274 16.09 18.77 44.22
N ARG A 275 14.80 18.79 44.56
CA ARG A 275 13.86 19.83 44.14
C ARG A 275 14.32 21.22 44.57
N VAL A 276 14.70 21.38 45.86
CA VAL A 276 15.18 22.67 46.37
C VAL A 276 16.44 23.13 45.66
N GLU A 277 17.41 22.22 45.41
CA GLU A 277 18.64 22.57 44.72
C GLU A 277 18.39 22.95 43.26
N LEU A 278 17.52 22.22 42.52
CA LEU A 278 17.15 22.54 41.16
C LEU A 278 16.45 23.91 41.07
N THR A 279 15.46 24.15 41.95
CA THR A 279 14.72 25.44 41.98
C THR A 279 15.63 26.61 42.37
N LYS A 280 16.54 26.42 43.28
CA LYS A 280 17.50 27.47 43.74
C LYS A 280 18.44 27.88 42.62
N ARG A 281 18.89 26.94 41.80
CA ARG A 281 19.90 27.21 40.74
C ARG A 281 19.26 27.68 39.44
N HIS A 282 18.00 27.23 39.17
CA HIS A 282 17.28 27.52 37.93
C HIS A 282 15.84 28.00 38.21
N PRO A 283 15.68 29.20 38.79
CA PRO A 283 14.35 29.70 39.18
C PRO A 283 13.46 29.95 37.97
N GLU A 284 14.02 30.18 36.79
CA GLU A 284 13.30 30.44 35.55
C GLU A 284 12.52 29.22 35.05
N ASN A 285 12.97 28.02 35.39
CA ASN A 285 12.37 26.75 34.94
C ASN A 285 11.60 26.02 36.10
N ALA A 286 11.35 26.70 37.20
CA ALA A 286 10.64 26.12 38.36
C ALA A 286 9.22 25.59 37.98
N VAL A 287 8.61 26.08 36.93
CA VAL A 287 7.27 25.65 36.47
C VAL A 287 7.33 24.33 35.71
N GLU A 288 8.40 24.06 34.95
CA GLU A 288 8.57 22.81 34.18
C GLU A 288 8.94 21.60 35.06
N VAL A 289 9.48 21.82 36.24
CA VAL A 289 9.88 20.76 37.16
C VAL A 289 8.67 20.21 37.96
N MET A 290 7.48 20.83 37.82
CA MET A 290 6.27 20.45 38.54
C MET A 290 5.32 19.54 37.75
N VAL A 291 5.58 19.29 36.47
CA VAL A 291 4.82 18.34 35.64
C VAL A 291 5.68 17.11 35.40
#